data_be15c19113cb5ff088ee138be663f3c5
#
_entry.id   be15c19113cb5ff088ee138be663f3c5
#
_cell.length_a   1.000
_cell.length_b   1.000
_cell.length_c   1.000
_cell.angle_alpha   90.00
_cell.angle_beta   90.00
_cell.angle_gamma   90.00
#
_symmetry.space_group_name_H-M   'P 1'
#
loop_
_entity.id
_entity.type
_entity.pdbx_description
1 polymer ?
#
loop_
_entity_poly.entity_id
_entity_poly.type
_entity_poly.pdbx_seq_one_letter_code
_entity_poly.pdbx_strand_id
1 'polypeptide(L)'
;FDAADPADVDPTTLETLADALSGRLELVGFRGEGAPSGFEAEGTLWGGNLSMVCSLLGTSLFPRIDGGILFLEEVNEHPYRVERLMTQLLHTGVLDRQRAVLLGHFSWKQAEGDRYTMKKVWQWLRTQTPTPLITGLPFGHEPTTLTLPHGAQVGLAVDRRTCYLVLPHDHGQPAPGLFGVDPAADGQAAH
;
A
#
# COMPACT_ATOMS: atom_id res chain seq x y z
N PHE A 1 1.14 -2.78 16.87
CA PHE A 1 1.17 -3.84 17.90
C PHE A 1 0.62 -3.28 19.21
N ASP A 2 -0.70 -3.33 19.37
CA ASP A 2 -1.39 -2.97 20.64
C ASP A 2 -1.67 -4.21 21.51
N ALA A 3 -1.04 -5.36 21.22
CA ALA A 3 -1.20 -6.53 22.02
C ALA A 3 -0.50 -6.32 23.38
N ALA A 4 -1.25 -6.42 24.45
CA ALA A 4 -0.74 -6.29 25.81
C ALA A 4 0.22 -7.44 26.19
N ASP A 5 0.13 -8.58 25.51
CA ASP A 5 0.99 -9.75 25.63
C ASP A 5 1.50 -10.17 24.24
N PRO A 6 2.81 -10.41 24.04
CA PRO A 6 3.35 -10.96 22.80
C PRO A 6 2.71 -12.29 22.37
N ALA A 7 2.14 -13.05 23.30
CA ALA A 7 1.41 -14.28 23.02
C ALA A 7 0.05 -14.04 22.30
N ASP A 8 -0.47 -12.82 22.36
CA ASP A 8 -1.73 -12.44 21.70
C ASP A 8 -1.54 -11.97 20.24
N VAL A 9 -0.27 -11.88 19.76
CA VAL A 9 0.02 -11.50 18.38
C VAL A 9 -0.26 -12.68 17.45
N ASP A 10 -0.99 -12.40 16.37
CA ASP A 10 -1.28 -13.41 15.36
C ASP A 10 -0.01 -14.06 14.78
N PRO A 11 0.06 -15.41 14.71
CA PRO A 11 1.25 -16.11 14.22
C PRO A 11 1.68 -15.70 12.82
N THR A 12 0.75 -15.45 11.90
CA THR A 12 1.06 -15.01 10.52
C THR A 12 1.72 -13.64 10.51
N THR A 13 1.30 -12.75 11.42
CA THR A 13 1.93 -11.43 11.59
C THR A 13 3.39 -11.57 12.04
N LEU A 14 3.67 -12.45 13.00
CA LEU A 14 5.03 -12.71 13.48
C LEU A 14 5.90 -13.39 12.42
N GLU A 15 5.36 -14.38 11.71
CA GLU A 15 6.07 -15.08 10.65
C GLU A 15 6.46 -14.13 9.52
N THR A 16 5.51 -13.34 9.01
CA THR A 16 5.79 -12.38 7.93
C THR A 16 6.79 -11.30 8.36
N LEU A 17 6.74 -10.85 9.61
CA LEU A 17 7.73 -9.94 10.17
C LEU A 17 9.13 -10.58 10.21
N ALA A 18 9.23 -11.79 10.75
CA ALA A 18 10.51 -12.51 10.85
C ALA A 18 11.11 -12.79 9.45
N ASP A 19 10.28 -13.18 8.49
CA ASP A 19 10.70 -13.45 7.12
C ASP A 19 11.12 -12.16 6.40
N ALA A 20 10.37 -11.07 6.58
CA ALA A 20 10.75 -9.76 6.04
C ALA A 20 12.10 -9.28 6.59
N LEU A 21 12.30 -9.35 7.92
CA LEU A 21 13.55 -8.92 8.58
C LEU A 21 14.76 -9.78 8.21
N SER A 22 14.53 -11.06 7.88
CA SER A 22 15.59 -11.99 7.50
C SER A 22 15.82 -12.08 5.98
N GLY A 23 15.07 -11.31 5.18
CA GLY A 23 15.14 -11.36 3.72
C GLY A 23 14.57 -12.64 3.09
N ARG A 24 13.81 -13.43 3.84
CA ARG A 24 13.18 -14.67 3.35
C ARG A 24 11.77 -14.50 2.82
N LEU A 25 11.18 -13.31 2.96
CA LEU A 25 9.84 -13.06 2.44
C LEU A 25 9.89 -12.91 0.92
N GLU A 26 9.56 -13.98 0.22
CA GLU A 26 9.63 -14.04 -1.25
C GLU A 26 8.27 -13.87 -1.93
N LEU A 27 7.22 -14.33 -1.26
CA LEU A 27 5.87 -14.37 -1.81
C LEU A 27 4.82 -14.10 -0.73
N VAL A 28 3.90 -13.21 -1.04
CA VAL A 28 2.70 -12.96 -0.23
C VAL A 28 1.48 -13.23 -1.08
N GLY A 29 0.66 -14.20 -0.67
CA GLY A 29 -0.61 -14.52 -1.32
C GLY A 29 -1.81 -14.03 -0.51
N PHE A 30 -2.79 -13.41 -1.17
CA PHE A 30 -4.04 -12.98 -0.53
C PHE A 30 -5.24 -13.04 -1.51
N ARG A 31 -6.45 -13.05 -0.96
CA ARG A 31 -7.67 -12.97 -1.78
C ARG A 31 -8.02 -11.52 -2.06
N GLY A 32 -8.04 -11.15 -3.36
CA GLY A 32 -8.33 -9.79 -3.79
C GLY A 32 -9.41 -9.71 -4.86
N GLU A 33 -10.01 -8.52 -4.99
CA GLU A 33 -10.98 -8.20 -6.03
C GLU A 33 -10.64 -6.84 -6.64
N GLY A 34 -10.81 -6.68 -7.97
CA GLY A 34 -10.65 -5.38 -8.63
C GLY A 34 -9.64 -5.34 -9.76
N ALA A 35 -8.98 -6.47 -10.06
CA ALA A 35 -8.22 -6.65 -11.29
C ALA A 35 -8.70 -7.90 -12.03
N PRO A 36 -8.53 -7.98 -13.36
CA PRO A 36 -8.84 -9.18 -14.13
C PRO A 36 -7.87 -10.32 -13.81
N SER A 37 -8.31 -11.56 -14.00
CA SER A 37 -7.41 -12.72 -13.96
C SER A 37 -6.38 -12.61 -15.08
N GLY A 38 -5.14 -12.95 -14.78
CA GLY A 38 -3.99 -12.77 -15.69
C GLY A 38 -3.41 -11.36 -15.67
N PHE A 39 -3.87 -10.48 -14.76
CA PHE A 39 -3.23 -9.18 -14.57
C PHE A 39 -1.84 -9.36 -13.93
N GLU A 40 -0.85 -8.73 -14.52
CA GLU A 40 0.53 -8.70 -14.03
C GLU A 40 1.06 -7.26 -14.06
N ALA A 41 1.83 -6.90 -13.05
CA ALA A 41 2.52 -5.62 -12.95
C ALA A 41 3.80 -5.76 -12.12
N GLU A 42 4.75 -4.88 -12.38
CA GLU A 42 5.96 -4.73 -11.59
C GLU A 42 6.15 -3.27 -11.22
N GLY A 43 6.68 -2.99 -10.04
CA GLY A 43 6.94 -1.62 -9.61
C GLY A 43 7.39 -1.50 -8.17
N THR A 44 7.76 -0.29 -7.80
CA THR A 44 8.11 0.04 -6.42
C THR A 44 6.88 -0.07 -5.52
N LEU A 45 6.96 -0.88 -4.48
CA LEU A 45 5.91 -0.98 -3.46
C LEU A 45 6.02 0.20 -2.49
N TRP A 46 4.98 1.00 -2.40
CA TRP A 46 4.97 2.18 -1.54
C TRP A 46 3.57 2.53 -1.05
N GLY A 47 3.48 3.32 0.01
CA GLY A 47 2.20 3.75 0.55
C GLY A 47 2.14 3.66 2.07
N GLY A 48 1.02 3.19 2.62
CA GLY A 48 0.75 3.08 4.05
C GLY A 48 -0.60 3.71 4.41
N ASN A 49 -0.66 4.43 5.54
CA ASN A 49 -1.89 5.08 5.97
C ASN A 49 -2.30 6.19 5.00
N LEU A 50 -3.54 6.15 4.53
CA LEU A 50 -4.07 7.05 3.50
C LEU A 50 -4.00 8.53 3.93
N SER A 51 -4.39 8.84 5.16
CA SER A 51 -4.35 10.21 5.69
C SER A 51 -2.92 10.74 5.72
N MET A 52 -1.95 9.91 6.10
CA MET A 52 -0.53 10.28 6.13
C MET A 52 0.01 10.51 4.72
N VAL A 53 -0.29 9.63 3.77
CA VAL A 53 0.09 9.82 2.36
C VAL A 53 -0.49 11.12 1.81
N CYS A 54 -1.78 11.38 2.05
CA CYS A 54 -2.44 12.61 1.60
C CYS A 54 -1.87 13.88 2.26
N SER A 55 -1.40 13.80 3.52
CA SER A 55 -0.81 14.94 4.22
C SER A 55 0.47 15.46 3.58
N LEU A 56 1.17 14.63 2.82
CA LEU A 56 2.38 14.98 2.10
C LEU A 56 2.13 15.60 0.72
N LEU A 57 0.88 15.51 0.20
CA LEU A 57 0.55 16.05 -1.13
C LEU A 57 0.88 17.53 -1.25
N GLY A 58 1.58 17.88 -2.33
CA GLY A 58 2.02 19.26 -2.60
C GLY A 58 3.27 19.69 -1.83
N THR A 59 3.85 18.82 -1.01
CA THR A 59 5.13 19.06 -0.33
C THR A 59 6.31 18.46 -1.11
N SER A 60 7.54 18.88 -0.79
CA SER A 60 8.77 18.26 -1.32
C SER A 60 9.03 16.84 -0.79
N LEU A 61 8.30 16.43 0.26
CA LEU A 61 8.42 15.11 0.88
C LEU A 61 7.53 14.06 0.22
N PHE A 62 6.61 14.47 -0.67
CA PHE A 62 5.76 13.52 -1.38
C PHE A 62 6.59 12.67 -2.35
N PRO A 63 6.56 11.33 -2.28
CA PRO A 63 7.35 10.46 -3.14
C PRO A 63 6.98 10.65 -4.62
N ARG A 64 7.98 10.77 -5.49
CA ARG A 64 7.80 10.83 -6.95
C ARG A 64 7.99 9.44 -7.54
N ILE A 65 6.98 8.57 -7.37
CA ILE A 65 7.01 7.20 -7.84
C ILE A 65 5.97 7.06 -8.95
N ASP A 66 6.46 6.89 -10.17
CA ASP A 66 5.65 6.57 -11.35
C ASP A 66 5.79 5.07 -11.67
N GLY A 67 4.70 4.42 -12.03
CA GLY A 67 4.69 2.98 -12.29
C GLY A 67 4.84 2.12 -11.03
N GLY A 68 4.59 2.68 -9.85
CA GLY A 68 4.64 1.94 -8.59
C GLY A 68 3.41 1.08 -8.33
N ILE A 69 3.47 0.30 -7.26
CA ILE A 69 2.35 -0.43 -6.65
C ILE A 69 2.07 0.27 -5.32
N LEU A 70 0.99 1.05 -5.28
CA LEU A 70 0.59 1.81 -4.10
C LEU A 70 -0.26 0.95 -3.18
N PHE A 71 0.09 0.82 -1.90
CA PHE A 71 -0.77 0.18 -0.92
C PHE A 71 -1.28 1.19 0.10
N LEU A 72 -2.57 1.07 0.47
CA LEU A 72 -3.25 2.02 1.36
C LEU A 72 -4.12 1.28 2.38
N GLU A 73 -4.15 1.82 3.58
CA GLU A 73 -5.06 1.43 4.66
C GLU A 73 -5.56 2.68 5.38
N GLU A 74 -6.63 2.56 6.18
CA GLU A 74 -7.07 3.66 7.03
C GLU A 74 -7.87 3.15 8.24
N VAL A 75 -7.72 3.79 9.37
CA VAL A 75 -8.37 3.42 10.62
C VAL A 75 -9.33 4.50 11.12
N ASN A 76 -10.53 4.07 11.53
CA ASN A 76 -11.56 4.94 12.12
C ASN A 76 -12.04 6.11 11.24
N GLU A 77 -11.92 5.97 9.91
CA GLU A 77 -12.39 6.98 8.97
C GLU A 77 -13.66 6.54 8.24
N HIS A 78 -14.68 7.41 8.30
CA HIS A 78 -15.95 7.16 7.62
C HIS A 78 -15.75 7.10 6.09
N PRO A 79 -16.49 6.24 5.36
CA PRO A 79 -16.34 6.08 3.90
C PRO A 79 -16.32 7.38 3.10
N TYR A 80 -17.12 8.41 3.47
CA TYR A 80 -17.09 9.70 2.76
C TYR A 80 -15.78 10.47 2.96
N ARG A 81 -15.07 10.26 4.09
CA ARG A 81 -13.75 10.85 4.32
C ARG A 81 -12.68 10.15 3.52
N VAL A 82 -12.74 8.81 3.50
CA VAL A 82 -11.87 8.00 2.64
C VAL A 82 -12.05 8.39 1.17
N GLU A 83 -13.30 8.52 0.70
CA GLU A 83 -13.58 8.98 -0.67
C GLU A 83 -12.93 10.33 -0.96
N ARG A 84 -13.05 11.31 -0.05
CA ARG A 84 -12.43 12.62 -0.20
C ARG A 84 -10.91 12.54 -0.32
N LEU A 85 -10.25 11.74 0.51
CA LEU A 85 -8.79 11.55 0.47
C LEU A 85 -8.36 10.84 -0.82
N MET A 86 -9.08 9.80 -1.23
CA MET A 86 -8.83 9.11 -2.49
C MET A 86 -9.08 10.04 -3.71
N THR A 87 -10.06 10.94 -3.62
CA THR A 87 -10.31 11.98 -4.64
C THR A 87 -9.14 12.95 -4.74
N GLN A 88 -8.47 13.29 -3.63
CA GLN A 88 -7.26 14.11 -3.68
C GLN A 88 -6.14 13.39 -4.45
N LEU A 89 -5.91 12.10 -4.18
CA LEU A 89 -4.93 11.30 -4.92
C LEU A 89 -5.29 11.16 -6.41
N LEU A 90 -6.59 11.05 -6.72
CA LEU A 90 -7.09 11.01 -8.10
C LEU A 90 -6.82 12.33 -8.82
N HIS A 91 -7.27 13.46 -8.28
CA HIS A 91 -7.15 14.77 -8.92
C HIS A 91 -5.71 15.28 -9.03
N THR A 92 -4.82 14.82 -8.16
CA THR A 92 -3.37 15.09 -8.28
C THR A 92 -2.67 14.14 -9.24
N GLY A 93 -3.41 13.21 -9.85
CA GLY A 93 -2.89 12.22 -10.80
C GLY A 93 -2.01 11.14 -10.17
N VAL A 94 -2.01 11.02 -8.84
CA VAL A 94 -1.21 10.00 -8.14
C VAL A 94 -1.68 8.61 -8.50
N LEU A 95 -3.02 8.37 -8.52
CA LEU A 95 -3.57 7.05 -8.83
C LEU A 95 -3.24 6.64 -10.26
N ASP A 96 -3.40 7.52 -11.23
CA ASP A 96 -3.21 7.22 -12.66
C ASP A 96 -1.75 6.94 -13.03
N ARG A 97 -0.81 7.38 -12.20
CA ARG A 97 0.62 7.08 -12.39
C ARG A 97 1.04 5.74 -11.81
N GLN A 98 0.16 5.03 -11.11
CA GLN A 98 0.51 3.71 -10.54
C GLN A 98 0.15 2.57 -11.51
N ARG A 99 0.83 1.43 -11.35
CA ARG A 99 0.49 0.17 -12.03
C ARG A 99 -0.73 -0.49 -11.39
N ALA A 100 -0.82 -0.40 -10.07
CA ALA A 100 -1.94 -0.90 -9.28
C ALA A 100 -2.03 -0.16 -7.93
N VAL A 101 -3.22 -0.16 -7.34
CA VAL A 101 -3.47 0.27 -5.97
C VAL A 101 -4.01 -0.91 -5.17
N LEU A 102 -3.31 -1.29 -4.12
CA LEU A 102 -3.70 -2.35 -3.19
C LEU A 102 -4.39 -1.71 -1.99
N LEU A 103 -5.62 -2.12 -1.73
CA LEU A 103 -6.43 -1.60 -0.64
C LEU A 103 -6.44 -2.61 0.51
N GLY A 104 -5.83 -2.24 1.59
CA GLY A 104 -5.78 -2.98 2.83
C GLY A 104 -7.07 -2.84 3.64
N HIS A 105 -6.93 -2.90 4.96
CA HIS A 105 -8.06 -2.73 5.85
C HIS A 105 -8.45 -1.26 5.99
N PHE A 106 -9.75 -0.99 5.88
CA PHE A 106 -10.35 0.33 6.10
C PHE A 106 -11.44 0.19 7.15
N SER A 107 -11.15 0.59 8.37
CA SER A 107 -12.10 0.48 9.48
C SER A 107 -12.88 1.75 9.71
N TRP A 108 -14.14 1.60 10.12
CA TRP A 108 -14.98 2.70 10.61
C TRP A 108 -16.09 2.16 11.50
N LYS A 109 -16.59 3.01 12.38
CA LYS A 109 -17.78 2.68 13.17
C LYS A 109 -19.01 3.03 12.36
N GLN A 110 -19.71 2.02 11.85
CA GLN A 110 -20.95 2.21 11.11
C GLN A 110 -22.07 2.62 12.08
N ALA A 111 -22.72 3.75 11.78
CA ALA A 111 -23.91 4.16 12.52
C ALA A 111 -25.15 3.42 12.01
N GLU A 112 -26.16 3.28 12.90
CA GLU A 112 -27.44 2.70 12.50
C GLU A 112 -28.09 3.53 11.37
N GLY A 113 -28.51 2.85 10.29
CA GLY A 113 -29.09 3.49 9.11
C GLY A 113 -28.07 4.05 8.11
N ASP A 114 -26.78 4.00 8.38
CA ASP A 114 -25.76 4.42 7.44
C ASP A 114 -25.69 3.45 6.26
N ARG A 115 -25.96 3.99 5.05
CA ARG A 115 -25.99 3.23 3.79
C ARG A 115 -24.76 3.48 2.93
N TYR A 116 -23.86 4.38 3.35
CA TYR A 116 -22.65 4.67 2.59
C TYR A 116 -21.51 3.78 3.10
N THR A 117 -20.96 2.96 2.23
CA THR A 117 -20.01 1.90 2.60
C THR A 117 -18.72 2.02 1.79
N MET A 118 -17.63 1.47 2.31
CA MET A 118 -16.35 1.38 1.58
C MET A 118 -16.52 0.73 0.21
N LYS A 119 -17.36 -0.30 0.10
CA LYS A 119 -17.66 -0.93 -1.20
C LYS A 119 -18.17 0.07 -2.24
N LYS A 120 -19.01 1.03 -1.85
CA LYS A 120 -19.51 2.08 -2.76
C LYS A 120 -18.38 3.04 -3.18
N VAL A 121 -17.50 3.37 -2.26
CA VAL A 121 -16.31 4.19 -2.55
C VAL A 121 -15.45 3.49 -3.61
N TRP A 122 -15.14 2.21 -3.41
CA TRP A 122 -14.31 1.46 -4.37
C TRP A 122 -14.99 1.29 -5.71
N GLN A 123 -16.29 1.03 -5.75
CA GLN A 123 -17.06 0.94 -6.99
C GLN A 123 -17.02 2.25 -7.78
N TRP A 124 -17.19 3.37 -7.10
CA TRP A 124 -17.12 4.68 -7.74
C TRP A 124 -15.70 4.98 -8.25
N LEU A 125 -14.68 4.82 -7.41
CA LEU A 125 -13.28 5.08 -7.79
C LEU A 125 -12.84 4.27 -9.02
N ARG A 126 -13.26 3.01 -9.13
CA ARG A 126 -12.96 2.15 -10.29
C ARG A 126 -13.57 2.69 -11.60
N THR A 127 -14.53 3.61 -11.55
CA THR A 127 -15.06 4.31 -12.74
C THR A 127 -14.28 5.58 -13.07
N GLN A 128 -13.42 6.06 -12.16
CA GLN A 128 -12.71 7.33 -12.29
C GLN A 128 -11.26 7.19 -12.75
N THR A 129 -10.66 6.02 -12.59
CA THR A 129 -9.27 5.75 -12.96
C THR A 129 -9.15 4.42 -13.70
N PRO A 130 -8.26 4.31 -14.70
CA PRO A 130 -7.96 3.03 -15.35
C PRO A 130 -7.08 2.14 -14.48
N THR A 131 -6.46 2.67 -13.45
CA THR A 131 -5.56 1.93 -12.56
C THR A 131 -6.35 0.91 -11.74
N PRO A 132 -5.98 -0.38 -11.75
CA PRO A 132 -6.65 -1.40 -10.94
C PRO A 132 -6.60 -1.08 -9.45
N LEU A 133 -7.77 -1.03 -8.81
CA LEU A 133 -7.91 -0.92 -7.35
C LEU A 133 -8.28 -2.29 -6.79
N ILE A 134 -7.33 -2.95 -6.16
CA ILE A 134 -7.44 -4.33 -5.68
C ILE A 134 -7.64 -4.31 -4.17
N THR A 135 -8.79 -4.78 -3.72
CA THR A 135 -9.13 -4.91 -2.29
C THR A 135 -8.64 -6.22 -1.72
N GLY A 136 -8.58 -6.32 -0.39
CA GLY A 136 -8.32 -7.57 0.32
C GLY A 136 -6.87 -7.79 0.72
N LEU A 137 -5.98 -6.81 0.54
CA LEU A 137 -4.63 -6.88 1.09
C LEU A 137 -4.71 -6.99 2.62
N PRO A 138 -4.14 -8.03 3.26
CA PRO A 138 -4.12 -8.14 4.73
C PRO A 138 -3.06 -7.20 5.32
N PHE A 139 -3.34 -5.92 5.30
CA PHE A 139 -2.49 -4.84 5.79
C PHE A 139 -3.34 -3.76 6.46
N GLY A 140 -2.91 -3.26 7.62
CA GLY A 140 -3.59 -2.22 8.38
C GLY A 140 -3.78 -2.61 9.85
N HIS A 141 -4.76 -1.98 10.52
CA HIS A 141 -5.04 -2.18 11.94
C HIS A 141 -6.00 -3.37 12.15
N GLU A 142 -5.50 -4.56 11.84
CA GLU A 142 -6.18 -5.85 12.02
C GLU A 142 -5.29 -6.79 12.83
N PRO A 143 -5.88 -7.81 13.51
CA PRO A 143 -5.10 -8.80 14.24
C PRO A 143 -4.06 -9.50 13.37
N THR A 144 -4.43 -9.85 12.13
CA THR A 144 -3.51 -10.40 11.12
C THR A 144 -3.10 -9.30 10.15
N THR A 145 -1.83 -8.91 10.17
CA THR A 145 -1.27 -7.92 9.25
C THR A 145 0.05 -8.42 8.66
N LEU A 146 0.23 -8.18 7.36
CA LEU A 146 1.45 -8.53 6.67
C LEU A 146 2.52 -7.44 6.86
N THR A 147 3.76 -7.85 6.98
CA THR A 147 4.90 -6.93 6.86
C THR A 147 5.25 -6.75 5.39
N LEU A 148 5.18 -5.51 4.93
CA LEU A 148 5.45 -5.16 3.54
C LEU A 148 6.76 -4.35 3.43
N PRO A 149 7.68 -4.72 2.52
CA PRO A 149 8.94 -4.01 2.32
C PRO A 149 8.71 -2.72 1.52
N HIS A 150 8.47 -1.63 2.22
CA HIS A 150 8.28 -0.31 1.61
C HIS A 150 9.54 0.11 0.83
N GLY A 151 9.36 0.51 -0.43
CA GLY A 151 10.45 0.92 -1.33
C GLY A 151 11.05 -0.22 -2.16
N ALA A 152 10.71 -1.48 -1.89
CA ALA A 152 11.19 -2.60 -2.68
C ALA A 152 10.54 -2.66 -4.08
N GLN A 153 11.27 -3.17 -5.06
CA GLN A 153 10.69 -3.58 -6.34
C GLN A 153 9.95 -4.89 -6.14
N VAL A 154 8.69 -4.95 -6.55
CA VAL A 154 7.86 -6.15 -6.40
C VAL A 154 7.13 -6.47 -7.70
N GLY A 155 6.84 -7.76 -7.90
CA GLY A 155 5.89 -8.23 -8.88
C GLY A 155 4.50 -8.39 -8.26
N LEU A 156 3.45 -8.11 -9.01
CA LEU A 156 2.06 -8.37 -8.66
C LEU A 156 1.44 -9.23 -9.77
N ALA A 157 0.90 -10.37 -9.40
CA ALA A 157 0.17 -11.23 -10.30
C ALA A 157 -1.22 -11.56 -9.74
N VAL A 158 -2.22 -11.67 -10.60
CA VAL A 158 -3.61 -12.00 -10.20
C VAL A 158 -4.08 -13.22 -10.98
N ASP A 159 -4.36 -14.31 -10.25
CA ASP A 159 -5.04 -15.49 -10.80
C ASP A 159 -6.41 -15.65 -10.13
N ARG A 160 -7.46 -15.46 -10.93
CA ARG A 160 -8.87 -15.46 -10.48
C ARG A 160 -9.10 -14.45 -9.36
N ARG A 161 -9.15 -14.89 -8.10
CA ARG A 161 -9.33 -14.06 -6.90
C ARG A 161 -8.12 -14.11 -5.97
N THR A 162 -7.03 -14.73 -6.40
CA THR A 162 -5.79 -14.77 -5.62
C THR A 162 -4.82 -13.78 -6.22
N CYS A 163 -4.31 -12.90 -5.38
CA CYS A 163 -3.27 -11.95 -5.71
C CYS A 163 -1.97 -12.41 -5.08
N TYR A 164 -0.89 -12.30 -5.81
CA TYR A 164 0.45 -12.67 -5.38
C TYR A 164 1.37 -11.45 -5.49
N LEU A 165 1.95 -11.04 -4.35
CA LEU A 165 3.08 -10.14 -4.34
C LEU A 165 4.36 -10.97 -4.33
N VAL A 166 5.16 -10.84 -5.36
CA VAL A 166 6.48 -11.49 -5.49
C VAL A 166 7.54 -10.48 -5.10
N LEU A 167 8.34 -10.83 -4.12
CA LEU A 167 9.38 -10.00 -3.55
C LEU A 167 10.73 -10.51 -4.04
N PRO A 168 11.63 -9.64 -4.53
CA PRO A 168 12.94 -10.09 -4.99
C PRO A 168 13.79 -10.55 -3.79
N HIS A 169 14.65 -11.52 -4.02
CA HIS A 169 15.58 -12.07 -3.03
C HIS A 169 16.62 -11.07 -2.50
N ASP A 170 16.78 -9.92 -3.17
CA ASP A 170 17.78 -8.92 -2.83
C ASP A 170 17.12 -7.65 -2.26
N HIS A 171 16.83 -7.67 -0.97
CA HIS A 171 16.29 -6.54 -0.23
C HIS A 171 17.37 -5.50 0.15
N GLY A 172 18.58 -5.61 -0.37
CA GLY A 172 19.76 -4.87 0.08
C GLY A 172 20.00 -3.51 -0.59
N GLN A 173 19.27 -3.14 -1.64
CA GLN A 173 19.46 -1.83 -2.29
C GLN A 173 18.18 -1.00 -2.24
N PRO A 174 18.17 0.15 -1.54
CA PRO A 174 17.08 1.11 -1.68
C PRO A 174 17.00 1.56 -3.14
N ALA A 175 15.77 1.63 -3.68
CA ALA A 175 15.54 2.13 -5.02
C ALA A 175 16.20 3.52 -5.14
N PRO A 176 17.02 3.78 -6.16
CA PRO A 176 17.69 5.06 -6.31
C PRO A 176 16.64 6.17 -6.48
N GLY A 177 16.67 7.16 -5.61
CA GLY A 177 15.89 8.40 -5.75
C GLY A 177 14.66 8.56 -4.87
N LEU A 178 14.40 7.68 -3.90
CA LEU A 178 13.18 7.77 -3.06
C LEU A 178 13.07 9.08 -2.24
N PHE A 179 14.19 9.71 -1.88
CA PHE A 179 14.21 10.93 -1.06
C PHE A 179 14.98 12.11 -1.66
N GLY A 180 15.44 12.01 -2.91
CA GLY A 180 16.14 13.13 -3.57
C GLY A 180 17.43 13.62 -2.88
N VAL A 181 17.99 12.83 -1.95
CA VAL A 181 19.26 13.13 -1.30
C VAL A 181 20.34 12.40 -2.10
N ASP A 182 21.09 13.15 -2.88
CA ASP A 182 22.28 12.66 -3.55
C ASP A 182 23.39 12.53 -2.49
N PRO A 183 23.84 11.32 -2.10
CA PRO A 183 24.89 11.14 -1.10
C PRO A 183 26.25 11.66 -1.56
N ALA A 184 26.38 12.16 -2.81
CA ALA A 184 27.61 12.69 -3.35
C ALA A 184 27.76 14.22 -3.22
N ALA A 185 26.73 14.94 -2.72
CA ALA A 185 26.77 16.41 -2.68
C ALA A 185 27.49 17.00 -1.45
N ASP A 186 27.79 16.23 -0.42
CA ASP A 186 28.40 16.74 0.83
C ASP A 186 29.96 16.59 0.89
N GLY A 187 30.60 16.32 -0.22
CA GLY A 187 32.03 16.01 -0.28
C GLY A 187 32.96 17.14 -0.73
N GLN A 188 32.49 18.37 -1.05
CA GLN A 188 33.38 19.45 -1.52
C GLN A 188 33.05 20.82 -0.91
N ALA A 189 33.38 21.01 0.35
CA ALA A 189 33.58 22.32 0.95
C ALA A 189 34.54 22.24 2.13
N ALA A 190 35.81 22.00 1.86
CA ALA A 190 36.92 22.29 2.76
C ALA A 190 38.21 22.36 1.95
N HIS A 191 38.52 23.56 1.45
CA HIS A 191 39.88 24.10 1.34
C HIS A 191 39.78 25.61 1.06
#